data_8a336c9b4701a57ff3221f7f73d4e76c
#
_entry.id   8a336c9b4701a57ff3221f7f73d4e76c
#
_cell.length_a   1.000
_cell.length_b   1.000
_cell.length_c   1.000
_cell.angle_alpha   90.00
_cell.angle_beta   90.00
_cell.angle_gamma   90.00
#
_symmetry.space_group_name_H-M   'P 1'
#
loop_
_entity.id
_entity.type
_entity.pdbx_description
1 polymer ?
#
loop_
_entity_poly.entity_id
_entity_poly.type
_entity_poly.pdbx_seq_one_letter_code
_entity_poly.pdbx_strand_id
1 'polypeptide(L)'
;MDIGLCFKRFAALLLALALCLFAGFAEELPDDGTTGEALITAEDDVSEEDPQEAPVTTEDDGFEEEPQEAPVTTEDDGSEEEPWETVEISVDWLNTEFVYDGETHQPMAAYPGMIIRVVGGGTEAGTYLAEAVAEDGYEITNPVCAFTIHRAPITVDWDDTEFVYDGQLHMPTATCPGIHVRVLGTALNAGSYIAYADAGRNYEIDNRACPFVIAPRPVEIELTYAKRMGEPDPAFVLTPENLLVDDMDAQAVLDELTLPKIKNLTLQRLPGEQVGEYEYDPTALNAENYTLIFTHPFEITR
;
A
#
# COMPACT_ATOMS: atom_id res chain seq x y z
N MET A 1 -45.59 5.97 -2.91
CA MET A 1 -45.05 4.69 -2.39
C MET A 1 -43.58 4.75 -2.57
N ASP A 2 -42.84 4.96 -1.48
CA ASP A 2 -41.45 5.43 -1.47
C ASP A 2 -40.46 4.30 -1.76
N ILE A 3 -39.86 4.33 -2.95
CA ILE A 3 -38.83 3.39 -3.39
C ILE A 3 -37.51 3.60 -2.59
N GLY A 4 -37.35 4.77 -1.98
CA GLY A 4 -36.17 5.14 -1.18
C GLY A 4 -35.99 4.39 0.14
N LEU A 5 -37.06 3.81 0.68
CA LEU A 5 -37.02 3.14 2.00
C LEU A 5 -36.63 1.65 1.87
N CYS A 6 -36.77 1.05 0.69
CA CYS A 6 -36.43 -0.34 0.43
C CYS A 6 -34.91 -0.52 0.23
N PHE A 7 -34.24 0.47 -0.37
CA PHE A 7 -32.80 0.42 -0.62
C PHE A 7 -31.96 0.57 0.66
N LYS A 8 -32.40 1.37 1.63
CA LYS A 8 -31.69 1.53 2.93
C LYS A 8 -31.76 0.30 3.83
N ARG A 9 -32.77 -0.55 3.66
CA ARG A 9 -32.91 -1.80 4.44
C ARG A 9 -32.10 -2.96 3.85
N PHE A 10 -31.81 -2.94 2.54
CA PHE A 10 -30.97 -3.95 1.88
C PHE A 10 -29.48 -3.73 2.17
N ALA A 11 -29.02 -2.47 2.21
CA ALA A 11 -27.64 -2.14 2.56
C ALA A 11 -27.29 -2.48 4.02
N ALA A 12 -28.25 -2.32 4.95
CA ALA A 12 -28.04 -2.66 6.36
C ALA A 12 -28.00 -4.18 6.61
N LEU A 13 -28.64 -4.99 5.77
CA LEU A 13 -28.66 -6.45 5.92
C LEU A 13 -27.37 -7.08 5.38
N LEU A 14 -26.78 -6.53 4.34
CA LEU A 14 -25.49 -6.97 3.80
C LEU A 14 -24.30 -6.62 4.72
N LEU A 15 -24.37 -5.49 5.42
CA LEU A 15 -23.33 -5.10 6.38
C LEU A 15 -23.36 -6.00 7.64
N ALA A 16 -24.53 -6.48 8.05
CA ALA A 16 -24.66 -7.40 9.18
C ALA A 16 -24.15 -8.82 8.86
N LEU A 17 -24.25 -9.26 7.60
CA LEU A 17 -23.76 -10.58 7.18
C LEU A 17 -22.23 -10.60 7.03
N ALA A 18 -21.61 -9.47 6.68
CA ALA A 18 -20.14 -9.35 6.58
C ALA A 18 -19.45 -9.35 7.95
N LEU A 19 -20.11 -8.87 8.99
CA LEU A 19 -19.55 -8.85 10.36
C LEU A 19 -19.62 -10.22 11.07
N CYS A 20 -20.49 -11.14 10.65
CA CYS A 20 -20.59 -12.47 11.25
C CYS A 20 -19.59 -13.50 10.71
N LEU A 21 -18.91 -13.23 9.59
CA LEU A 21 -17.92 -14.14 8.99
C LEU A 21 -16.49 -13.92 9.50
N PHE A 22 -16.22 -12.87 10.30
CA PHE A 22 -14.89 -12.57 10.85
C PHE A 22 -14.62 -13.07 12.28
N ALA A 23 -15.55 -13.80 12.89
CA ALA A 23 -15.42 -14.26 14.29
C ALA A 23 -14.97 -15.73 14.46
N GLY A 24 -14.29 -16.32 13.52
CA GLY A 24 -13.92 -17.72 13.66
C GLY A 24 -12.82 -18.21 12.76
N PHE A 25 -11.57 -17.70 12.91
CA PHE A 25 -10.39 -18.45 12.50
C PHE A 25 -9.15 -17.83 13.18
N ALA A 26 -8.89 -18.31 14.41
CA ALA A 26 -7.56 -18.28 15.00
C ALA A 26 -7.12 -19.75 15.06
N GLU A 27 -6.38 -20.23 14.06
CA GLU A 27 -5.65 -21.49 14.11
C GLU A 27 -4.17 -21.23 13.97
N GLU A 28 -3.42 -21.81 14.91
CA GLU A 28 -1.99 -21.77 15.10
C GLU A 28 -1.23 -22.26 13.86
N LEU A 29 -0.19 -21.54 13.46
CA LEU A 29 0.81 -22.01 12.51
C LEU A 29 1.85 -22.87 13.25
N PRO A 30 2.21 -24.05 12.76
CA PRO A 30 3.35 -24.80 13.27
C PRO A 30 4.66 -24.20 12.74
N ASP A 31 5.57 -24.01 13.67
CA ASP A 31 6.99 -23.71 13.49
C ASP A 31 7.66 -24.92 12.81
N ASP A 32 8.17 -24.74 11.59
CA ASP A 32 9.09 -25.70 10.98
C ASP A 32 10.32 -24.97 10.42
N GLY A 33 11.37 -25.06 11.22
CA GLY A 33 12.68 -24.58 10.88
C GLY A 33 13.32 -25.42 9.77
N THR A 34 13.60 -24.77 8.66
CA THR A 34 14.64 -25.29 7.75
C THR A 34 15.40 -24.13 7.10
N THR A 35 16.64 -24.00 7.53
CA THR A 35 17.70 -23.24 6.91
C THR A 35 17.97 -23.75 5.50
N GLY A 36 17.92 -22.88 4.52
CA GLY A 36 18.34 -23.13 3.15
C GLY A 36 19.10 -21.94 2.60
N GLU A 37 20.43 -22.00 2.68
CA GLU A 37 21.34 -21.11 1.97
C GLU A 37 21.16 -21.27 0.46
N ALA A 38 20.93 -20.19 -0.24
CA ALA A 38 21.11 -20.11 -1.68
C ALA A 38 22.14 -19.03 -2.01
N LEU A 39 23.32 -19.52 -2.32
CA LEU A 39 24.47 -18.84 -2.89
C LEU A 39 24.10 -18.35 -4.30
N ILE A 40 24.13 -17.05 -4.54
CA ILE A 40 24.17 -16.48 -5.90
C ILE A 40 25.44 -15.68 -6.03
N THR A 41 26.39 -16.27 -6.77
CA THR A 41 27.57 -15.63 -7.32
C THR A 41 27.15 -14.79 -8.52
N ALA A 42 27.49 -13.49 -8.51
CA ALA A 42 27.63 -12.69 -9.71
C ALA A 42 28.97 -11.97 -9.62
N GLU A 43 29.91 -12.44 -10.41
CA GLU A 43 31.12 -11.74 -10.83
C GLU A 43 30.69 -10.72 -11.88
N ASP A 44 31.19 -9.46 -11.77
CA ASP A 44 31.86 -8.79 -12.84
C ASP A 44 32.17 -7.33 -12.51
N ASP A 45 33.47 -7.09 -12.51
CA ASP A 45 34.23 -6.12 -13.22
C ASP A 45 34.24 -4.68 -12.72
N VAL A 46 35.24 -4.40 -11.85
CA VAL A 46 35.63 -3.06 -11.45
C VAL A 46 36.94 -2.73 -12.11
N SER A 47 36.93 -1.76 -13.01
CA SER A 47 38.10 -1.09 -13.51
C SER A 47 38.66 -0.14 -12.44
N GLU A 48 39.86 -0.46 -11.98
CA GLU A 48 40.72 0.39 -11.16
C GLU A 48 41.17 1.63 -11.99
N GLU A 49 40.98 2.83 -11.47
CA GLU A 49 41.77 4.01 -11.81
C GLU A 49 42.42 4.58 -10.54
N ASP A 50 43.76 4.47 -10.56
CA ASP A 50 44.74 4.91 -9.60
C ASP A 50 44.97 6.44 -9.72
N PRO A 51 44.98 7.24 -8.64
CA PRO A 51 45.44 8.63 -8.71
C PRO A 51 46.92 8.72 -8.45
N GLN A 52 47.60 9.21 -9.44
CA GLN A 52 49.02 9.52 -9.51
C GLN A 52 49.48 10.46 -8.38
N GLU A 53 50.57 10.05 -7.74
CA GLU A 53 51.46 10.87 -6.93
C GLU A 53 52.14 11.97 -7.78
N ALA A 54 52.21 13.18 -7.23
CA ALA A 54 53.09 14.25 -7.72
C ALA A 54 54.25 14.50 -6.73
N PRO A 55 55.43 14.83 -7.21
CA PRO A 55 56.68 14.59 -6.54
C PRO A 55 57.09 15.70 -5.56
N VAL A 56 57.75 15.23 -4.51
CA VAL A 56 58.53 16.02 -3.52
C VAL A 56 59.76 16.62 -4.22
N THR A 57 59.92 17.93 -4.14
CA THR A 57 61.24 18.58 -4.37
C THR A 57 61.75 19.12 -3.05
N THR A 58 62.83 18.50 -2.57
CA THR A 58 63.76 19.01 -1.59
C THR A 58 64.75 19.97 -2.25
N GLU A 59 64.96 21.12 -1.66
CA GLU A 59 66.24 21.89 -1.68
C GLU A 59 66.24 22.78 -0.42
N ASP A 60 67.01 22.48 0.42
CA ASP A 60 68.19 22.79 1.21
C ASP A 60 68.78 24.18 0.91
N ASP A 61 69.01 24.95 1.98
CA ASP A 61 70.06 25.85 2.32
C ASP A 61 69.60 26.84 3.37
N GLY A 62 70.02 26.71 4.60
CA GLY A 62 71.19 27.12 5.27
C GLY A 62 71.29 28.63 5.47
N PHE A 63 71.14 29.14 6.68
CA PHE A 63 72.13 29.99 7.32
C PHE A 63 71.61 30.40 8.74
N GLU A 64 72.52 30.26 9.67
CA GLU A 64 72.53 30.70 11.05
C GLU A 64 72.40 32.20 11.18
N GLU A 65 71.76 32.68 12.22
CA GLU A 65 72.29 33.67 13.17
C GLU A 65 71.28 33.90 14.31
N GLU A 66 71.74 33.54 15.51
CA GLU A 66 71.11 34.05 16.73
C GLU A 66 71.43 35.51 16.95
N PRO A 67 70.61 36.30 17.53
CA PRO A 67 70.93 37.31 18.50
C PRO A 67 70.15 37.16 19.84
N GLN A 68 70.96 36.90 20.79
CA GLN A 68 70.93 37.31 22.22
C GLN A 68 69.62 37.82 22.82
N GLU A 69 69.25 37.11 23.85
CA GLU A 69 68.28 37.43 24.89
C GLU A 69 68.48 38.79 25.50
N ALA A 70 67.41 39.58 25.54
CA ALA A 70 67.19 40.58 26.56
C ALA A 70 66.16 40.03 27.54
N PRO A 71 66.31 40.13 28.83
CA PRO A 71 65.33 39.65 29.78
C PRO A 71 64.14 40.60 29.74
N VAL A 72 63.07 40.12 29.10
CA VAL A 72 61.76 40.71 29.29
C VAL A 72 61.26 40.29 30.64
N THR A 73 61.32 41.22 31.59
CA THR A 73 60.56 41.12 32.82
C THR A 73 59.10 41.13 32.43
N THR A 74 58.52 39.98 32.34
CA THR A 74 57.07 39.84 32.37
C THR A 74 56.66 40.25 33.78
N GLU A 75 56.16 41.46 33.93
CA GLU A 75 55.27 41.82 35.00
C GLU A 75 54.06 40.91 34.79
N ASP A 76 53.98 39.88 35.63
CA ASP A 76 52.83 39.07 35.83
C ASP A 76 51.73 40.01 36.41
N ASP A 77 50.99 40.63 35.50
CA ASP A 77 49.71 41.25 35.84
C ASP A 77 48.75 40.09 36.16
N GLY A 78 48.86 39.65 37.41
CA GLY A 78 47.95 38.66 38.00
C GLY A 78 46.56 39.20 38.09
N SER A 79 45.95 39.49 36.91
CA SER A 79 44.48 39.48 36.81
C SER A 79 44.09 38.00 36.83
N GLU A 80 43.96 37.43 38.02
CA GLU A 80 43.13 36.25 38.22
C GLU A 80 41.76 36.61 37.73
N GLU A 81 41.44 36.23 36.47
CA GLU A 81 40.08 36.24 35.98
C GLU A 81 39.30 35.31 36.92
N GLU A 82 38.59 35.91 37.88
CA GLU A 82 37.62 35.18 38.71
C GLU A 82 36.75 34.34 37.75
N PRO A 83 36.64 33.01 37.94
CA PRO A 83 35.82 32.18 37.10
C PRO A 83 34.39 32.74 37.16
N TRP A 84 33.86 33.17 35.99
CA TRP A 84 32.50 33.62 35.86
C TRP A 84 31.59 32.54 36.43
N GLU A 85 30.93 32.81 37.56
CA GLU A 85 29.89 31.89 38.09
C GLU A 85 28.75 31.82 37.08
N THR A 86 28.67 30.71 36.36
CA THR A 86 27.52 30.43 35.49
C THR A 86 26.29 30.16 36.37
N VAL A 87 25.18 30.78 36.02
CA VAL A 87 23.88 30.56 36.67
C VAL A 87 23.18 29.41 36.05
N GLU A 88 22.95 28.33 36.78
CA GLU A 88 22.15 27.20 36.31
C GLU A 88 20.66 27.58 36.25
N ILE A 89 20.04 27.34 35.11
CA ILE A 89 18.61 27.56 34.86
C ILE A 89 17.94 26.32 34.29
N SER A 90 16.66 26.15 34.56
CA SER A 90 15.81 25.14 33.91
C SER A 90 14.74 25.84 33.11
N VAL A 91 14.59 25.47 31.81
CA VAL A 91 13.62 26.06 30.90
C VAL A 91 12.33 25.25 30.89
N ASP A 92 11.21 25.95 30.69
CA ASP A 92 9.91 25.33 30.38
C ASP A 92 9.77 25.14 28.87
N TRP A 93 9.63 23.88 28.45
CA TRP A 93 9.38 23.55 27.06
C TRP A 93 7.89 23.62 26.74
N LEU A 94 7.55 24.35 25.66
CA LEU A 94 6.19 24.60 25.20
C LEU A 94 6.04 24.17 23.74
N ASN A 95 4.82 23.81 23.35
CA ASN A 95 4.50 23.41 21.98
C ASN A 95 5.37 22.26 21.48
N THR A 96 5.31 21.12 22.17
CA THR A 96 6.09 19.92 21.84
C THR A 96 5.34 18.93 20.95
N GLU A 97 4.10 19.24 20.60
CA GLU A 97 3.21 18.44 19.77
C GLU A 97 2.65 19.29 18.63
N PHE A 98 2.82 18.83 17.40
CA PHE A 98 2.32 19.49 16.18
C PHE A 98 1.60 18.48 15.31
N VAL A 99 0.84 18.96 14.32
CA VAL A 99 0.28 18.19 13.23
C VAL A 99 0.92 18.66 11.94
N TYR A 100 1.27 17.74 11.06
CA TYR A 100 1.86 18.07 9.76
C TYR A 100 0.97 19.01 8.95
N ASP A 101 1.54 20.11 8.49
CA ASP A 101 0.90 21.12 7.65
C ASP A 101 1.81 21.60 6.49
N GLY A 102 3.00 20.96 6.34
CA GLY A 102 4.00 21.32 5.35
C GLY A 102 4.97 22.42 5.78
N GLU A 103 4.74 23.06 6.95
CA GLU A 103 5.61 24.08 7.50
C GLU A 103 6.65 23.48 8.45
N THR A 104 7.70 24.25 8.75
CA THR A 104 8.70 23.84 9.73
C THR A 104 8.22 24.16 11.14
N HIS A 105 8.17 23.15 11.99
CA HIS A 105 7.81 23.26 13.40
C HIS A 105 9.03 23.19 14.31
N GLN A 106 8.97 23.96 15.40
CA GLN A 106 9.99 23.99 16.44
C GLN A 106 9.33 24.29 17.79
N PRO A 107 9.65 23.56 18.87
CA PRO A 107 9.15 23.88 20.20
C PRO A 107 9.73 25.20 20.70
N MET A 108 9.15 25.74 21.75
CA MET A 108 9.63 26.95 22.43
C MET A 108 10.22 26.59 23.79
N ALA A 109 11.32 27.22 24.15
CA ALA A 109 11.87 27.17 25.49
C ALA A 109 11.65 28.52 26.19
N ALA A 110 11.11 28.51 27.38
CA ALA A 110 10.80 29.71 28.15
C ALA A 110 11.50 29.73 29.49
N TYR A 111 12.04 30.90 29.87
CA TYR A 111 12.53 31.23 31.21
C TYR A 111 12.15 32.67 31.54
N PRO A 112 11.70 32.97 32.79
CA PRO A 112 11.24 34.31 33.16
C PRO A 112 12.30 35.40 32.95
N GLY A 113 11.95 36.38 32.09
CA GLY A 113 12.82 37.56 31.87
C GLY A 113 13.97 37.31 30.87
N MET A 114 14.05 36.17 30.23
CA MET A 114 15.10 35.81 29.25
C MET A 114 14.52 35.31 27.94
N ILE A 115 15.18 35.62 26.84
CA ILE A 115 14.88 35.05 25.51
C ILE A 115 15.82 33.84 25.33
N ILE A 116 15.21 32.64 25.25
CA ILE A 116 15.94 31.40 24.98
C ILE A 116 15.87 31.11 23.49
N ARG A 117 17.03 30.96 22.87
CA ARG A 117 17.13 30.56 21.47
C ARG A 117 16.99 29.03 21.39
N VAL A 118 16.10 28.55 20.51
CA VAL A 118 15.97 27.12 20.23
C VAL A 118 16.60 26.81 18.88
N VAL A 119 17.30 25.70 18.78
CA VAL A 119 17.94 25.16 17.58
C VAL A 119 17.37 23.77 17.33
N GLY A 120 17.15 23.42 16.06
CA GLY A 120 16.51 22.18 15.68
C GLY A 120 15.03 22.37 15.37
N GLY A 121 14.56 21.78 14.30
CA GLY A 121 13.18 21.82 13.83
C GLY A 121 12.89 20.63 12.95
N GLY A 122 11.64 20.42 12.59
CA GLY A 122 11.17 19.38 11.67
C GLY A 122 10.05 19.87 10.79
N THR A 123 9.96 19.28 9.59
CA THR A 123 8.87 19.59 8.63
C THR A 123 7.97 18.37 8.43
N GLU A 124 8.55 17.17 8.41
CA GLU A 124 7.84 15.92 8.14
C GLU A 124 7.25 15.31 9.41
N ALA A 125 6.24 14.46 9.30
CA ALA A 125 5.73 13.72 10.46
C ALA A 125 6.81 12.80 11.05
N GLY A 126 7.01 12.90 12.37
CA GLY A 126 8.07 12.18 13.08
C GLY A 126 8.40 12.81 14.41
N THR A 127 9.39 12.22 15.11
CA THR A 127 9.92 12.75 16.37
C THR A 127 11.30 13.35 16.14
N TYR A 128 11.53 14.53 16.69
CA TYR A 128 12.72 15.33 16.50
C TYR A 128 13.27 15.77 17.86
N LEU A 129 14.51 16.24 17.86
CA LEU A 129 15.14 16.87 19.02
C LEU A 129 15.37 18.35 18.73
N ALA A 130 15.10 19.18 19.72
CA ALA A 130 15.43 20.58 19.73
C ALA A 130 16.32 20.89 20.93
N GLU A 131 17.20 21.87 20.79
CA GLU A 131 18.15 22.29 21.83
C GLU A 131 17.94 23.77 22.18
N ALA A 132 17.82 24.05 23.45
CA ALA A 132 17.77 25.40 24.01
C ALA A 132 19.19 25.90 24.26
N VAL A 133 19.48 27.11 23.80
CA VAL A 133 20.76 27.79 23.93
C VAL A 133 20.57 29.05 24.75
N ALA A 134 21.22 29.16 25.89
CA ALA A 134 21.20 30.35 26.75
C ALA A 134 22.22 31.40 26.24
N GLU A 135 22.09 32.62 26.77
CA GLU A 135 23.05 33.68 26.62
C GLU A 135 24.26 33.43 27.56
N ASP A 136 25.37 34.14 27.35
CA ASP A 136 26.58 34.03 28.15
C ASP A 136 26.29 34.25 29.64
N GLY A 137 26.90 33.41 30.52
CA GLY A 137 26.71 33.45 31.94
C GLY A 137 25.59 32.57 32.48
N TYR A 138 24.90 31.83 31.61
CA TYR A 138 23.84 30.89 32.02
C TYR A 138 24.09 29.49 31.46
N GLU A 139 23.78 28.48 32.25
CA GLU A 139 23.80 27.06 31.86
C GLU A 139 22.41 26.45 32.01
N ILE A 140 21.88 25.88 30.92
CA ILE A 140 20.55 25.23 30.90
C ILE A 140 20.71 23.77 31.38
N THR A 141 20.06 23.42 32.49
CA THR A 141 20.12 22.05 33.06
C THR A 141 19.30 21.03 32.29
N ASN A 142 18.33 21.46 31.47
CA ASN A 142 17.46 20.64 30.60
C ASN A 142 17.47 21.14 29.17
N PRO A 143 18.64 21.20 28.48
CA PRO A 143 18.77 21.91 27.22
C PRO A 143 18.08 21.19 26.03
N VAL A 144 17.78 19.89 26.11
CA VAL A 144 17.24 19.10 25.00
C VAL A 144 15.79 18.72 25.25
N CYS A 145 14.96 18.90 24.22
CA CYS A 145 13.56 18.49 24.20
C CYS A 145 13.26 17.63 22.98
N ALA A 146 12.57 16.52 23.19
CA ALA A 146 11.94 15.78 22.11
C ALA A 146 10.56 16.39 21.81
N PHE A 147 10.27 16.61 20.52
CA PHE A 147 8.96 17.06 20.05
C PHE A 147 8.47 16.20 18.90
N THR A 148 7.15 16.14 18.70
CA THR A 148 6.53 15.26 17.72
C THR A 148 5.67 16.06 16.74
N ILE A 149 5.84 15.74 15.45
CA ILE A 149 4.92 16.17 14.39
C ILE A 149 4.08 14.96 14.02
N HIS A 150 2.81 14.98 14.36
CA HIS A 150 1.84 13.93 14.04
C HIS A 150 1.47 13.98 12.56
N ARG A 151 1.05 12.85 12.04
CA ARG A 151 0.46 12.77 10.69
C ARG A 151 -0.81 13.60 10.63
N ALA A 152 -1.01 14.31 9.51
CA ALA A 152 -2.26 15.02 9.27
C ALA A 152 -3.38 14.03 8.94
N PRO A 153 -4.50 14.03 9.68
CA PRO A 153 -5.65 13.18 9.34
C PRO A 153 -6.31 13.68 8.07
N ILE A 154 -6.59 12.76 7.15
CA ILE A 154 -7.29 13.04 5.89
C ILE A 154 -8.32 11.96 5.59
N THR A 155 -9.31 12.33 4.77
CA THR A 155 -10.30 11.40 4.20
C THR A 155 -10.17 11.44 2.69
N VAL A 156 -10.25 10.29 2.04
CA VAL A 156 -10.20 10.16 0.58
C VAL A 156 -11.60 9.89 0.02
N ASP A 157 -11.86 10.40 -1.17
CA ASP A 157 -13.04 10.06 -1.95
C ASP A 157 -12.71 8.84 -2.81
N TRP A 158 -13.49 7.76 -2.64
CA TRP A 158 -13.35 6.53 -3.40
C TRP A 158 -14.35 6.47 -4.54
N ASP A 159 -13.85 6.13 -5.75
CA ASP A 159 -14.65 5.92 -6.95
C ASP A 159 -14.31 4.56 -7.59
N ASP A 160 -15.15 4.12 -8.54
CA ASP A 160 -14.96 2.87 -9.30
C ASP A 160 -14.85 1.64 -8.39
N THR A 161 -15.86 1.42 -7.55
CA THR A 161 -15.87 0.31 -6.59
C THR A 161 -16.60 -0.95 -7.09
N GLU A 162 -17.23 -0.88 -8.26
CA GLU A 162 -18.00 -1.97 -8.87
C GLU A 162 -17.54 -2.18 -10.32
N PHE A 163 -17.12 -3.38 -10.64
CA PHE A 163 -16.67 -3.79 -11.97
C PHE A 163 -17.43 -5.03 -12.43
N VAL A 164 -17.36 -5.31 -13.72
CA VAL A 164 -17.78 -6.57 -14.32
C VAL A 164 -16.54 -7.22 -14.93
N TYR A 165 -16.36 -8.50 -14.73
CA TYR A 165 -15.23 -9.25 -15.28
C TYR A 165 -15.07 -9.03 -16.78
N ASP A 166 -13.87 -8.65 -17.22
CA ASP A 166 -13.49 -8.38 -18.60
C ASP A 166 -12.10 -8.91 -18.97
N GLY A 167 -11.50 -9.70 -18.08
CA GLY A 167 -10.15 -10.23 -18.25
C GLY A 167 -9.04 -9.21 -17.98
N GLN A 168 -9.36 -8.01 -17.48
CA GLN A 168 -8.39 -6.98 -17.12
C GLN A 168 -8.25 -6.85 -15.59
N LEU A 169 -7.14 -6.24 -15.17
CA LEU A 169 -6.94 -5.88 -13.77
C LEU A 169 -7.79 -4.65 -13.41
N HIS A 170 -8.58 -4.79 -12.36
CA HIS A 170 -9.39 -3.72 -11.79
C HIS A 170 -8.87 -3.26 -10.43
N MET A 171 -9.06 -1.99 -10.17
CA MET A 171 -8.70 -1.33 -8.91
C MET A 171 -9.55 -0.06 -8.77
N PRO A 172 -10.16 0.20 -7.62
CA PRO A 172 -10.85 1.47 -7.38
C PRO A 172 -9.88 2.64 -7.41
N THR A 173 -10.41 3.84 -7.58
CA THR A 173 -9.65 5.08 -7.52
C THR A 173 -9.90 5.80 -6.20
N ALA A 174 -8.89 6.52 -5.70
CA ALA A 174 -9.00 7.32 -4.49
C ALA A 174 -8.41 8.71 -4.73
N THR A 175 -9.14 9.74 -4.35
CA THR A 175 -8.71 11.13 -4.51
C THR A 175 -8.81 11.91 -3.21
N CYS A 176 -7.87 12.87 -3.03
CA CYS A 176 -7.91 13.86 -1.97
C CYS A 176 -7.38 15.18 -2.55
N PRO A 177 -8.13 16.31 -2.45
CA PRO A 177 -7.72 17.57 -3.04
C PRO A 177 -6.34 18.03 -2.54
N GLY A 178 -5.41 18.27 -3.48
CA GLY A 178 -4.07 18.77 -3.17
C GLY A 178 -3.10 17.73 -2.61
N ILE A 179 -3.50 16.47 -2.44
CA ILE A 179 -2.68 15.40 -1.90
C ILE A 179 -2.58 14.27 -2.91
N HIS A 180 -1.38 13.79 -3.17
CA HIS A 180 -1.18 12.61 -4.02
C HIS A 180 -1.51 11.34 -3.24
N VAL A 181 -2.52 10.62 -3.71
CA VAL A 181 -2.96 9.35 -3.14
C VAL A 181 -2.64 8.22 -4.11
N ARG A 182 -2.02 7.17 -3.61
CA ARG A 182 -1.78 5.92 -4.34
C ARG A 182 -2.73 4.84 -3.82
N VAL A 183 -3.32 4.07 -4.72
CA VAL A 183 -4.13 2.91 -4.36
C VAL A 183 -3.32 1.63 -4.53
N LEU A 184 -3.48 0.70 -3.61
CA LEU A 184 -2.86 -0.61 -3.57
C LEU A 184 -3.96 -1.68 -3.49
N GLY A 185 -3.78 -2.77 -4.23
CA GLY A 185 -4.75 -3.87 -4.27
C GLY A 185 -5.51 -3.89 -5.59
N THR A 186 -5.02 -4.70 -6.54
CA THR A 186 -5.66 -5.00 -7.82
C THR A 186 -6.27 -6.39 -7.78
N ALA A 187 -7.32 -6.62 -8.56
CA ALA A 187 -7.90 -7.94 -8.75
C ALA A 187 -8.24 -8.19 -10.21
N LEU A 188 -8.20 -9.45 -10.63
CA LEU A 188 -8.50 -9.88 -11.99
C LEU A 188 -9.84 -10.63 -12.05
N ASN A 189 -10.05 -11.62 -11.18
CA ASN A 189 -11.18 -12.52 -11.23
C ASN A 189 -12.45 -11.92 -10.58
N ALA A 190 -13.61 -12.47 -10.91
CA ALA A 190 -14.85 -12.13 -10.23
C ALA A 190 -14.74 -12.45 -8.73
N GLY A 191 -15.22 -11.55 -7.88
CA GLY A 191 -15.12 -11.68 -6.43
C GLY A 191 -15.24 -10.37 -5.68
N SER A 192 -15.03 -10.44 -4.36
CA SER A 192 -15.01 -9.27 -3.46
C SER A 192 -13.59 -9.09 -2.92
N TYR A 193 -13.10 -7.87 -2.96
CA TYR A 193 -11.72 -7.51 -2.66
C TYR A 193 -11.65 -6.27 -1.78
N ILE A 194 -10.47 -5.97 -1.28
CA ILE A 194 -10.21 -4.73 -0.53
C ILE A 194 -8.99 -4.04 -1.13
N ALA A 195 -9.14 -2.78 -1.47
CA ALA A 195 -8.06 -1.88 -1.83
C ALA A 195 -7.69 -0.97 -0.66
N TYR A 196 -6.48 -0.43 -0.67
CA TYR A 196 -5.97 0.45 0.37
C TYR A 196 -5.39 1.72 -0.24
N ALA A 197 -5.75 2.87 0.32
CA ALA A 197 -5.15 4.14 -0.03
C ALA A 197 -3.87 4.40 0.78
N ASP A 198 -2.89 5.05 0.15
CA ASP A 198 -1.63 5.45 0.75
C ASP A 198 -1.29 6.88 0.27
N ALA A 199 -1.19 7.81 1.20
CA ALA A 199 -0.85 9.21 0.95
C ALA A 199 0.57 9.56 1.47
N GLY A 200 1.40 8.54 1.74
CA GLY A 200 2.76 8.71 2.23
C GLY A 200 2.84 8.91 3.74
N ARG A 201 4.05 9.26 4.20
CA ARG A 201 4.41 9.25 5.62
C ARG A 201 3.77 10.35 6.46
N ASN A 202 3.35 11.43 5.83
CA ASN A 202 2.88 12.64 6.51
C ASN A 202 1.38 12.66 6.78
N TYR A 203 0.64 11.71 6.21
CA TYR A 203 -0.81 11.66 6.31
C TYR A 203 -1.29 10.37 6.95
N GLU A 204 -2.39 10.46 7.67
CA GLU A 204 -3.16 9.34 8.19
C GLU A 204 -4.54 9.37 7.55
N ILE A 205 -4.87 8.28 6.79
CA ILE A 205 -6.14 8.21 6.06
C ILE A 205 -7.18 7.51 6.94
N ASP A 206 -8.24 8.23 7.33
CA ASP A 206 -9.29 7.72 8.21
C ASP A 206 -10.09 6.57 7.57
N ASN A 207 -10.37 6.69 6.27
CA ASN A 207 -11.10 5.68 5.47
C ASN A 207 -10.17 4.96 4.49
N ARG A 208 -9.02 4.49 4.98
CA ARG A 208 -7.93 3.92 4.19
C ARG A 208 -8.32 2.71 3.35
N ALA A 209 -9.25 1.87 3.82
CA ALA A 209 -9.65 0.63 3.18
C ALA A 209 -10.95 0.80 2.40
N CYS A 210 -10.99 0.31 1.16
CA CYS A 210 -12.16 0.32 0.29
C CYS A 210 -12.48 -1.10 -0.19
N PRO A 211 -13.62 -1.68 0.18
CA PRO A 211 -14.11 -2.89 -0.46
C PRO A 211 -14.59 -2.58 -1.89
N PHE A 212 -14.24 -3.46 -2.83
CA PHE A 212 -14.72 -3.40 -4.20
C PHE A 212 -15.10 -4.77 -4.72
N VAL A 213 -15.90 -4.82 -5.77
CA VAL A 213 -16.45 -6.06 -6.32
C VAL A 213 -16.20 -6.12 -7.83
N ILE A 214 -15.78 -7.28 -8.29
CA ILE A 214 -15.81 -7.64 -9.71
C ILE A 214 -16.93 -8.67 -9.86
N ALA A 215 -18.04 -8.25 -10.46
CA ALA A 215 -19.17 -9.15 -10.73
C ALA A 215 -18.82 -10.14 -11.84
N PRO A 216 -19.30 -11.40 -11.77
CA PRO A 216 -19.19 -12.32 -12.89
C PRO A 216 -19.87 -11.76 -14.13
N ARG A 217 -19.23 -11.91 -15.31
CA ARG A 217 -19.80 -11.48 -16.57
C ARG A 217 -20.91 -12.43 -17.02
N PRO A 218 -22.08 -11.94 -17.40
CA PRO A 218 -23.12 -12.77 -18.01
C PRO A 218 -22.67 -13.26 -19.39
N VAL A 219 -22.88 -14.55 -19.64
CA VAL A 219 -22.67 -15.22 -20.94
C VAL A 219 -23.94 -15.91 -21.31
N GLU A 220 -24.60 -15.48 -22.38
CA GLU A 220 -25.74 -16.19 -22.94
C GLU A 220 -25.24 -17.31 -23.84
N ILE A 221 -25.78 -18.52 -23.60
CA ILE A 221 -25.41 -19.72 -24.34
C ILE A 221 -26.61 -20.17 -25.13
N GLU A 222 -26.50 -20.11 -26.51
CA GLU A 222 -27.53 -20.51 -27.41
C GLU A 222 -27.25 -21.94 -27.91
N LEU A 223 -28.01 -22.92 -27.40
CA LEU A 223 -27.99 -24.30 -27.83
C LEU A 223 -29.39 -24.76 -28.21
N THR A 224 -29.54 -25.33 -29.38
CA THR A 224 -30.84 -25.79 -29.93
C THR A 224 -30.81 -27.26 -30.22
N TYR A 225 -30.60 -28.07 -29.15
CA TYR A 225 -30.60 -29.52 -29.26
C TYR A 225 -31.96 -30.13 -28.86
N ALA A 226 -32.39 -31.13 -29.62
CA ALA A 226 -33.59 -31.91 -29.33
C ALA A 226 -33.37 -33.37 -29.66
N LYS A 227 -34.17 -34.28 -29.09
CA LYS A 227 -34.27 -35.69 -29.47
C LYS A 227 -35.69 -36.19 -29.45
N ARG A 228 -35.93 -37.36 -30.04
CA ARG A 228 -37.16 -38.09 -29.77
C ARG A 228 -37.04 -38.98 -28.57
N MET A 229 -38.14 -39.20 -27.89
CA MET A 229 -38.17 -40.10 -26.75
C MET A 229 -37.68 -41.52 -27.13
N GLY A 230 -36.72 -42.04 -26.40
CA GLY A 230 -36.08 -43.34 -26.64
C GLY A 230 -34.82 -43.28 -27.51
N GLU A 231 -34.50 -42.15 -28.11
CA GLU A 231 -33.21 -41.93 -28.80
C GLU A 231 -32.12 -41.57 -27.81
N PRO A 232 -30.83 -41.86 -28.11
CA PRO A 232 -29.72 -41.40 -27.28
C PRO A 232 -29.60 -39.87 -27.37
N ASP A 233 -29.05 -39.24 -26.32
CA ASP A 233 -28.73 -37.82 -26.30
C ASP A 233 -27.66 -37.51 -27.38
N PRO A 234 -27.79 -36.40 -28.13
CA PRO A 234 -26.74 -35.95 -29.02
C PRO A 234 -25.53 -35.49 -28.20
N ALA A 235 -24.34 -35.45 -28.78
CA ALA A 235 -23.20 -34.82 -28.16
C ALA A 235 -23.43 -33.28 -28.13
N PHE A 236 -23.48 -32.72 -26.93
CA PHE A 236 -23.60 -31.26 -26.77
C PHE A 236 -22.22 -30.64 -26.95
N VAL A 237 -22.01 -29.97 -28.08
CA VAL A 237 -20.74 -29.29 -28.38
C VAL A 237 -20.96 -27.80 -28.25
N LEU A 238 -20.11 -27.17 -27.44
CA LEU A 238 -20.08 -25.72 -27.27
C LEU A 238 -19.00 -25.14 -28.19
N THR A 239 -19.40 -24.17 -29.00
CA THR A 239 -18.54 -23.46 -29.96
C THR A 239 -18.59 -21.95 -29.66
N PRO A 240 -17.65 -21.11 -30.15
CA PRO A 240 -17.70 -19.67 -29.95
C PRO A 240 -19.00 -19.04 -30.49
N GLU A 241 -19.57 -19.59 -31.56
CA GLU A 241 -20.80 -19.09 -32.15
C GLU A 241 -22.03 -19.29 -31.25
N ASN A 242 -21.94 -20.19 -30.27
CA ASN A 242 -22.99 -20.39 -29.28
C ASN A 242 -22.95 -19.40 -28.12
N LEU A 243 -21.86 -18.61 -28.00
CA LEU A 243 -21.66 -17.68 -26.90
C LEU A 243 -21.97 -16.25 -27.34
N LEU A 244 -22.93 -15.64 -26.69
CA LEU A 244 -23.25 -14.22 -26.85
C LEU A 244 -22.66 -13.48 -25.64
N VAL A 245 -21.57 -12.77 -25.87
CA VAL A 245 -20.84 -11.98 -24.89
C VAL A 245 -20.61 -10.59 -25.43
N ASP A 246 -20.92 -9.59 -24.63
CA ASP A 246 -20.65 -8.20 -24.99
C ASP A 246 -19.17 -7.89 -24.69
N ASP A 247 -18.51 -7.17 -25.60
CA ASP A 247 -17.16 -6.61 -25.47
C ASP A 247 -16.02 -7.61 -25.16
N MET A 248 -16.24 -8.92 -25.34
CA MET A 248 -15.20 -9.95 -25.18
C MET A 248 -15.13 -10.87 -26.42
N ASP A 249 -13.96 -11.46 -26.63
CA ASP A 249 -13.78 -12.48 -27.67
C ASP A 249 -14.41 -13.81 -27.21
N ALA A 250 -15.43 -14.27 -27.94
CA ALA A 250 -16.14 -15.51 -27.65
C ALA A 250 -15.24 -16.75 -27.62
N GLN A 251 -14.15 -16.78 -28.42
CA GLN A 251 -13.18 -17.87 -28.37
C GLN A 251 -12.37 -17.85 -27.05
N ALA A 252 -11.96 -16.67 -26.59
CA ALA A 252 -11.26 -16.54 -25.32
C ALA A 252 -12.14 -16.96 -24.14
N VAL A 253 -13.41 -16.55 -24.14
CA VAL A 253 -14.41 -16.96 -23.15
C VAL A 253 -14.61 -18.48 -23.17
N LEU A 254 -14.75 -19.09 -24.34
CA LEU A 254 -14.87 -20.55 -24.48
C LEU A 254 -13.63 -21.27 -23.92
N ASP A 255 -12.44 -20.75 -24.20
CA ASP A 255 -11.19 -21.33 -23.71
C ASP A 255 -11.14 -21.29 -22.17
N GLU A 256 -11.57 -20.20 -21.53
CA GLU A 256 -11.67 -20.10 -20.07
C GLU A 256 -12.73 -21.03 -19.48
N LEU A 257 -13.93 -21.07 -20.06
CA LEU A 257 -15.02 -21.96 -19.62
C LEU A 257 -14.63 -23.44 -19.67
N THR A 258 -13.73 -23.81 -20.56
CA THR A 258 -13.28 -25.20 -20.77
C THR A 258 -11.94 -25.52 -20.08
N LEU A 259 -11.42 -24.64 -19.22
CA LEU A 259 -10.23 -24.90 -18.42
C LEU A 259 -10.57 -25.68 -17.11
N PRO A 260 -9.68 -26.61 -16.67
CA PRO A 260 -8.53 -27.13 -17.40
C PRO A 260 -9.00 -27.92 -18.62
N LYS A 261 -8.30 -27.81 -19.76
CA LYS A 261 -8.67 -28.50 -21.02
C LYS A 261 -8.79 -30.01 -20.81
N ILE A 262 -9.95 -30.44 -20.33
CA ILE A 262 -10.29 -31.84 -20.22
C ILE A 262 -10.63 -32.29 -21.63
N LYS A 263 -9.79 -33.20 -22.18
CA LYS A 263 -10.12 -33.82 -23.47
C LYS A 263 -11.50 -34.45 -23.38
N ASN A 264 -12.43 -34.04 -24.24
CA ASN A 264 -13.82 -34.47 -24.30
C ASN A 264 -14.72 -33.94 -23.17
N LEU A 265 -14.58 -32.66 -22.82
CA LEU A 265 -15.61 -32.00 -22.03
C LEU A 265 -16.92 -32.06 -22.81
N THR A 266 -17.84 -32.92 -22.40
CA THR A 266 -19.18 -33.01 -22.98
C THR A 266 -20.12 -32.34 -21.99
N LEU A 267 -20.71 -31.21 -22.41
CA LEU A 267 -21.81 -30.62 -21.66
C LEU A 267 -22.91 -31.66 -21.51
N GLN A 268 -23.60 -31.69 -20.40
CA GLN A 268 -24.70 -32.61 -20.12
C GLN A 268 -25.97 -31.82 -19.87
N ARG A 269 -27.10 -32.51 -19.86
CA ARG A 269 -28.37 -31.98 -19.39
C ARG A 269 -28.79 -32.66 -18.10
N LEU A 270 -29.73 -32.07 -17.40
CA LEU A 270 -30.34 -32.72 -16.24
C LEU A 270 -31.05 -34.01 -16.67
N PRO A 271 -31.03 -35.05 -15.81
CA PRO A 271 -31.54 -36.37 -16.15
C PRO A 271 -33.06 -36.37 -16.30
N GLY A 272 -33.54 -37.16 -17.25
CA GLY A 272 -34.95 -37.38 -17.56
C GLY A 272 -35.14 -37.89 -18.97
N GLU A 273 -36.17 -38.74 -19.22
CA GLU A 273 -36.45 -39.34 -20.54
C GLU A 273 -37.92 -39.16 -20.97
N GLN A 274 -38.67 -38.37 -20.22
CA GLN A 274 -40.05 -38.05 -20.59
C GLN A 274 -40.10 -36.93 -21.65
N VAL A 275 -41.13 -36.85 -22.42
CA VAL A 275 -41.39 -35.72 -23.33
C VAL A 275 -41.45 -34.44 -22.49
N GLY A 276 -40.68 -33.43 -22.83
CA GLY A 276 -40.58 -32.16 -22.10
C GLY A 276 -39.29 -31.44 -22.33
N GLU A 277 -39.11 -30.34 -21.57
CA GLU A 277 -37.92 -29.50 -21.59
C GLU A 277 -37.00 -29.85 -20.41
N TYR A 278 -35.69 -29.79 -20.65
CA TYR A 278 -34.65 -30.11 -19.69
C TYR A 278 -33.55 -29.04 -19.69
N GLU A 279 -33.12 -28.61 -18.54
CA GLU A 279 -32.00 -27.68 -18.42
C GLU A 279 -30.66 -28.36 -18.71
N TYR A 280 -29.70 -27.59 -19.22
CA TYR A 280 -28.31 -28.03 -19.33
C TYR A 280 -27.63 -27.97 -17.95
N ASP A 281 -26.70 -28.88 -17.71
CA ASP A 281 -25.89 -28.93 -16.49
C ASP A 281 -24.55 -28.20 -16.72
N PRO A 282 -24.36 -27.02 -16.08
CA PRO A 282 -23.16 -26.23 -16.27
C PRO A 282 -21.96 -26.72 -15.45
N THR A 283 -22.12 -27.74 -14.61
CA THR A 283 -21.08 -28.15 -13.64
C THR A 283 -19.76 -28.62 -14.26
N ALA A 284 -19.78 -28.95 -15.55
CA ALA A 284 -18.56 -29.29 -16.30
C ALA A 284 -17.78 -28.06 -16.80
N LEU A 285 -18.36 -26.86 -16.71
CA LEU A 285 -17.76 -25.61 -17.17
C LEU A 285 -17.11 -24.85 -16.00
N ASN A 286 -15.99 -24.20 -16.25
CA ASN A 286 -15.38 -23.28 -15.31
C ASN A 286 -16.07 -21.92 -15.36
N ALA A 287 -17.08 -21.70 -14.54
CA ALA A 287 -17.87 -20.48 -14.51
C ALA A 287 -17.48 -19.52 -13.39
N GLU A 288 -16.25 -19.59 -12.86
CA GLU A 288 -15.79 -18.76 -11.74
C GLU A 288 -15.97 -17.26 -12.03
N ASN A 289 -15.67 -16.84 -13.27
CA ASN A 289 -15.74 -15.46 -13.73
C ASN A 289 -17.00 -15.13 -14.51
N TYR A 290 -17.92 -16.09 -14.68
CA TYR A 290 -19.05 -15.98 -15.58
C TYR A 290 -20.36 -16.39 -14.92
N THR A 291 -21.44 -15.73 -15.31
CA THR A 291 -22.82 -16.17 -15.05
C THR A 291 -23.37 -16.75 -16.33
N LEU A 292 -23.57 -18.07 -16.38
CA LEU A 292 -24.02 -18.78 -17.58
C LEU A 292 -25.56 -18.75 -17.67
N ILE A 293 -26.08 -18.34 -18.85
CA ILE A 293 -27.50 -18.22 -19.15
C ILE A 293 -27.79 -19.01 -20.40
N PHE A 294 -28.39 -20.21 -20.25
CA PHE A 294 -28.84 -21.00 -21.40
C PHE A 294 -30.19 -20.42 -21.92
N THR A 295 -30.19 -19.95 -23.14
CA THR A 295 -31.36 -19.25 -23.74
C THR A 295 -32.47 -20.19 -24.15
N HIS A 296 -32.15 -21.46 -24.44
CA HIS A 296 -33.10 -22.49 -24.81
C HIS A 296 -32.86 -23.77 -24.03
N PRO A 297 -33.91 -24.45 -23.54
CA PRO A 297 -33.79 -25.75 -22.90
C PRO A 297 -33.54 -26.85 -23.95
N PHE A 298 -33.04 -27.98 -23.52
CA PHE A 298 -33.05 -29.22 -24.33
C PHE A 298 -34.44 -29.81 -24.38
N GLU A 299 -34.91 -30.20 -25.58
CA GLU A 299 -36.26 -30.69 -25.76
C GLU A 299 -36.30 -32.20 -26.09
N ILE A 300 -37.16 -32.96 -25.40
CA ILE A 300 -37.54 -34.32 -25.77
C ILE A 300 -38.94 -34.31 -26.39
N THR A 301 -39.02 -34.67 -27.65
CA THR A 301 -40.28 -34.74 -28.40
C THR A 301 -40.80 -36.17 -28.48
N ARG A 302 -42.03 -36.35 -29.01
CA ARG A 302 -42.63 -37.68 -29.23
C ARG A 302 -42.05 -38.38 -30.45
#